data_5a25716818f04ea01b24259f74b81a9e
#
_entry.id   5a25716818f04ea01b24259f74b81a9e
#
_cell.length_a   1.000
_cell.length_b   1.000
_cell.length_c   1.000
_cell.angle_alpha   90.00
_cell.angle_beta   90.00
_cell.angle_gamma   90.00
#
_symmetry.space_group_name_H-M   'P 1'
#
loop_
_entity.id
_entity.type
_entity.pdbx_description
1 polymer ?
#
loop_
_entity_poly.entity_id
_entity_poly.type
_entity_poly.pdbx_seq_one_letter_code
_entity_poly.pdbx_strand_id
1 'polypeptide(L)'
;VDFGVTPEQRSLANGHTGGILWFSGLSGSGKSTIAKLLQKRLFDKGYQVFVLDGDNIRKGLNRDLGFSPEDRAENLRRVGEVAALFAKAGVIVISAFISPMREDRRMVRSIAPNYFHNIHIKASLEACEKRDVKGLYAKARAGEIPEFTGISAPYEEPQNPDIVLDTENLSVQACVEQLLKYIDVQLVEPARNLEIESTQDYSGGI
;
A
#
# COMPACT_ATOMS: atom_id res chain seq x y z
N VAL A 1 -18.26 11.53 -16.24
CA VAL A 1 -19.21 12.42 -15.55
C VAL A 1 -18.39 13.31 -14.62
N ASP A 2 -18.46 14.62 -14.81
CA ASP A 2 -17.86 15.61 -13.93
C ASP A 2 -18.80 15.84 -12.74
N PHE A 3 -18.34 15.54 -11.53
CA PHE A 3 -19.10 15.73 -10.29
C PHE A 3 -18.76 17.06 -9.59
N GLY A 4 -18.08 17.98 -10.28
CA GLY A 4 -17.84 19.36 -9.82
C GLY A 4 -16.78 19.52 -8.73
N VAL A 5 -16.09 18.45 -8.29
CA VAL A 5 -14.95 18.52 -7.37
C VAL A 5 -13.75 17.84 -8.01
N THR A 6 -12.70 18.63 -8.30
CA THR A 6 -11.51 18.13 -8.99
C THR A 6 -10.50 17.48 -8.02
N PRO A 7 -9.58 16.64 -8.53
CA PRO A 7 -8.49 16.12 -7.72
C PRO A 7 -7.62 17.22 -7.09
N GLU A 8 -7.39 18.33 -7.80
CA GLU A 8 -6.61 19.47 -7.33
C GLU A 8 -7.32 20.16 -6.15
N GLN A 9 -8.64 20.38 -6.23
CA GLN A 9 -9.43 20.93 -5.13
C GLN A 9 -9.37 20.04 -3.89
N ARG A 10 -9.40 18.70 -4.07
CA ARG A 10 -9.23 17.75 -2.96
C ARG A 10 -7.82 17.84 -2.37
N SER A 11 -6.79 17.93 -3.22
CA SER A 11 -5.40 18.04 -2.78
C SER A 11 -5.15 19.30 -1.96
N LEU A 12 -5.70 20.43 -2.40
CA LEU A 12 -5.65 21.69 -1.66
C LEU A 12 -6.34 21.59 -0.30
N ALA A 13 -7.54 21.01 -0.27
CA ALA A 13 -8.30 20.86 0.98
C ALA A 13 -7.62 19.90 1.98
N ASN A 14 -6.93 18.87 1.50
CA ASN A 14 -6.29 17.86 2.34
C ASN A 14 -4.82 18.19 2.69
N GLY A 15 -4.19 19.13 2.00
CA GLY A 15 -2.75 19.41 2.10
C GLY A 15 -1.85 18.28 1.56
N HIS A 16 -2.42 17.34 0.81
CA HIS A 16 -1.73 16.25 0.13
C HIS A 16 -2.57 15.70 -1.03
N THR A 17 -1.94 15.08 -2.00
CA THR A 17 -2.62 14.32 -3.04
C THR A 17 -3.07 12.95 -2.52
N GLY A 18 -4.06 12.34 -3.14
CA GLY A 18 -4.36 10.92 -2.93
C GLY A 18 -3.23 10.04 -3.48
N GLY A 19 -3.07 8.85 -2.91
CA GLY A 19 -2.07 7.88 -3.37
C GLY A 19 -2.34 6.48 -2.84
N ILE A 20 -1.80 5.47 -3.51
CA ILE A 20 -1.88 4.05 -3.13
C ILE A 20 -0.47 3.57 -2.80
N LEU A 21 -0.17 3.40 -1.52
CA LEU A 21 1.07 2.77 -1.07
C LEU A 21 0.83 1.26 -1.02
N TRP A 22 1.19 0.57 -2.10
CA TRP A 22 0.99 -0.87 -2.23
C TRP A 22 2.16 -1.63 -1.62
N PHE A 23 1.97 -2.11 -0.39
CA PHE A 23 2.95 -2.91 0.32
C PHE A 23 2.89 -4.36 -0.16
N SER A 24 4.00 -4.88 -0.66
CA SER A 24 4.19 -6.29 -0.99
C SER A 24 5.33 -6.89 -0.18
N GLY A 25 5.30 -8.20 0.02
CA GLY A 25 6.31 -8.94 0.78
C GLY A 25 5.73 -10.20 1.41
N LEU A 26 6.60 -11.11 1.84
CA LEU A 26 6.23 -12.38 2.48
C LEU A 26 5.39 -12.19 3.75
N SER A 27 4.66 -13.22 4.16
CA SER A 27 4.08 -13.25 5.50
C SER A 27 5.19 -13.07 6.54
N GLY A 28 4.97 -12.29 7.59
CA GLY A 28 6.04 -12.02 8.58
C GLY A 28 7.10 -10.98 8.16
N SER A 29 7.03 -10.40 6.95
CA SER A 29 7.99 -9.37 6.52
C SER A 29 7.83 -8.01 7.24
N GLY A 30 6.76 -7.80 8.01
CA GLY A 30 6.54 -6.55 8.75
C GLY A 30 5.52 -5.59 8.16
N LYS A 31 4.85 -5.93 7.05
CA LYS A 31 3.86 -5.06 6.35
C LYS A 31 2.84 -4.43 7.29
N SER A 32 2.12 -5.24 8.05
CA SER A 32 1.02 -4.75 8.92
C SER A 32 1.54 -3.88 10.08
N THR A 33 2.73 -4.19 10.59
CA THR A 33 3.37 -3.41 11.66
C THR A 33 3.76 -2.03 11.16
N ILE A 34 4.41 -1.97 9.98
CA ILE A 34 4.81 -0.70 9.35
C ILE A 34 3.55 0.09 8.95
N ALA A 35 2.55 -0.56 8.33
CA ALA A 35 1.30 0.08 7.93
C ALA A 35 0.57 0.74 9.10
N LYS A 36 0.49 0.04 10.24
CA LYS A 36 -0.14 0.56 11.47
C LYS A 36 0.56 1.80 12.01
N LEU A 37 1.89 1.76 12.10
CA LEU A 37 2.66 2.91 12.60
C LEU A 37 2.63 4.08 11.61
N LEU A 38 2.78 3.80 10.31
CA LEU A 38 2.70 4.82 9.27
C LEU A 38 1.34 5.53 9.26
N GLN A 39 0.24 4.76 9.30
CA GLN A 39 -1.11 5.32 9.41
C GLN A 39 -1.23 6.28 10.61
N LYS A 40 -0.76 5.84 11.79
CA LYS A 40 -0.80 6.68 12.99
C LYS A 40 -0.03 7.99 12.78
N ARG A 41 1.18 7.92 12.23
CA ARG A 41 2.03 9.10 12.00
C ARG A 41 1.44 10.07 10.97
N LEU A 42 0.81 9.56 9.91
CA LEU A 42 0.14 10.38 8.90
C LEU A 42 -1.14 11.01 9.47
N PHE A 43 -1.93 10.24 10.20
CA PHE A 43 -3.13 10.74 10.88
C PHE A 43 -2.81 11.87 11.87
N ASP A 44 -1.74 11.71 12.67
CA ASP A 44 -1.30 12.73 13.62
C ASP A 44 -0.83 14.04 12.93
N LYS A 45 -0.45 13.97 11.66
CA LYS A 45 -0.16 15.14 10.81
C LYS A 45 -1.41 15.77 10.18
N GLY A 46 -2.60 15.20 10.42
CA GLY A 46 -3.86 15.66 9.87
C GLY A 46 -4.18 15.15 8.47
N TYR A 47 -3.41 14.20 7.94
CA TYR A 47 -3.61 13.65 6.60
C TYR A 47 -4.74 12.61 6.57
N GLN A 48 -5.49 12.60 5.46
CA GLN A 48 -6.50 11.59 5.19
C GLN A 48 -5.82 10.28 4.79
N VAL A 49 -5.84 9.28 5.68
CA VAL A 49 -5.15 8.00 5.48
C VAL A 49 -6.04 6.83 5.88
N PHE A 50 -5.98 5.74 5.10
CA PHE A 50 -6.71 4.51 5.40
C PHE A 50 -5.87 3.27 5.08
N VAL A 51 -5.96 2.22 5.93
CA VAL A 51 -5.27 0.93 5.71
C VAL A 51 -6.27 -0.10 5.20
N LEU A 52 -5.93 -0.71 4.07
CA LEU A 52 -6.57 -1.92 3.56
C LEU A 52 -5.66 -3.12 3.87
N ASP A 53 -6.11 -4.03 4.71
CA ASP A 53 -5.40 -5.27 5.03
C ASP A 53 -6.20 -6.52 4.68
N GLY A 54 -5.48 -7.65 4.53
CA GLY A 54 -6.08 -8.89 4.09
C GLY A 54 -7.14 -9.45 5.04
N ASP A 55 -6.98 -9.27 6.34
CA ASP A 55 -7.88 -9.84 7.35
C ASP A 55 -9.23 -9.10 7.34
N ASN A 56 -9.21 -7.77 7.24
CA ASN A 56 -10.45 -6.96 7.21
C ASN A 56 -11.19 -7.11 5.88
N ILE A 57 -10.47 -7.08 4.75
CA ILE A 57 -11.07 -7.19 3.42
C ILE A 57 -11.77 -8.56 3.24
N ARG A 58 -11.16 -9.64 3.72
CA ARG A 58 -11.74 -10.99 3.61
C ARG A 58 -12.95 -11.24 4.50
N LYS A 59 -13.14 -10.46 5.57
CA LYS A 59 -14.33 -10.54 6.42
C LYS A 59 -15.57 -9.87 5.79
N GLY A 60 -15.37 -8.95 4.87
CA GLY A 60 -16.40 -8.15 4.23
C GLY A 60 -16.42 -8.28 2.72
N LEU A 61 -15.72 -7.37 2.04
CA LEU A 61 -15.72 -7.23 0.59
C LEU A 61 -15.40 -8.53 -0.17
N ASN A 62 -14.47 -9.33 0.32
CA ASN A 62 -13.98 -10.55 -0.34
C ASN A 62 -14.28 -11.82 0.48
N ARG A 63 -15.37 -11.82 1.24
CA ARG A 63 -15.80 -12.99 2.04
C ARG A 63 -16.16 -14.23 1.21
N ASP A 64 -16.46 -14.02 -0.06
CA ASP A 64 -16.82 -15.04 -1.05
C ASP A 64 -15.60 -15.70 -1.68
N LEU A 65 -14.38 -15.16 -1.47
CA LEU A 65 -13.14 -15.65 -2.09
C LEU A 65 -12.36 -16.56 -1.15
N GLY A 66 -11.86 -17.67 -1.71
CA GLY A 66 -10.93 -18.59 -1.07
C GLY A 66 -9.45 -18.21 -1.22
N PHE A 67 -8.59 -19.23 -1.34
CA PHE A 67 -7.14 -19.07 -1.43
C PHE A 67 -6.53 -19.72 -2.68
N SER A 68 -7.36 -20.13 -3.65
CA SER A 68 -6.88 -20.56 -4.97
C SER A 68 -6.09 -19.42 -5.64
N PRO A 69 -5.22 -19.70 -6.62
CA PRO A 69 -4.54 -18.65 -7.38
C PRO A 69 -5.51 -17.63 -7.98
N GLU A 70 -6.64 -18.09 -8.53
CA GLU A 70 -7.68 -17.26 -9.14
C GLU A 70 -8.36 -16.36 -8.08
N ASP A 71 -8.72 -16.91 -6.93
CA ASP A 71 -9.32 -16.16 -5.83
C ASP A 71 -8.35 -15.12 -5.26
N ARG A 72 -7.06 -15.43 -5.21
CA ARG A 72 -6.03 -14.48 -4.78
C ARG A 72 -5.89 -13.32 -5.77
N ALA A 73 -5.87 -13.60 -7.08
CA ALA A 73 -5.83 -12.58 -8.12
C ALA A 73 -7.07 -11.69 -8.06
N GLU A 74 -8.27 -12.29 -7.96
CA GLU A 74 -9.53 -11.53 -7.84
C GLU A 74 -9.59 -10.71 -6.55
N ASN A 75 -9.08 -11.25 -5.43
CA ASN A 75 -8.95 -10.49 -4.18
C ASN A 75 -8.11 -9.23 -4.38
N LEU A 76 -6.95 -9.33 -5.04
CA LEU A 76 -6.08 -8.19 -5.29
C LEU A 76 -6.70 -7.21 -6.28
N ARG A 77 -7.41 -7.70 -7.31
CA ARG A 77 -8.15 -6.85 -8.24
C ARG A 77 -9.20 -6.01 -7.52
N ARG A 78 -10.07 -6.63 -6.70
CA ARG A 78 -11.10 -5.89 -5.94
C ARG A 78 -10.48 -4.87 -4.98
N VAL A 79 -9.41 -5.24 -4.30
CA VAL A 79 -8.67 -4.31 -3.42
C VAL A 79 -8.09 -3.15 -4.22
N GLY A 80 -7.55 -3.42 -5.41
CA GLY A 80 -7.03 -2.39 -6.30
C GLY A 80 -8.09 -1.37 -6.73
N GLU A 81 -9.30 -1.84 -7.09
CA GLU A 81 -10.44 -0.97 -7.43
C GLU A 81 -10.85 -0.07 -6.24
N VAL A 82 -10.98 -0.67 -5.05
CA VAL A 82 -11.32 0.10 -3.84
C VAL A 82 -10.23 1.11 -3.51
N ALA A 83 -8.95 0.71 -3.56
CA ALA A 83 -7.84 1.61 -3.33
C ALA A 83 -7.82 2.78 -4.32
N ALA A 84 -8.14 2.51 -5.59
CA ALA A 84 -8.24 3.55 -6.63
C ALA A 84 -9.36 4.56 -6.34
N LEU A 85 -10.51 4.10 -5.86
CA LEU A 85 -11.62 4.99 -5.47
C LEU A 85 -11.23 5.90 -4.30
N PHE A 86 -10.59 5.35 -3.27
CA PHE A 86 -10.09 6.12 -2.13
C PHE A 86 -9.02 7.14 -2.55
N ALA A 87 -8.05 6.73 -3.39
CA ALA A 87 -7.01 7.63 -3.86
C ALA A 87 -7.59 8.79 -4.71
N LYS A 88 -8.54 8.51 -5.60
CA LYS A 88 -9.27 9.53 -6.36
C LYS A 88 -10.10 10.45 -5.45
N ALA A 89 -10.57 9.95 -4.31
CA ALA A 89 -11.22 10.76 -3.29
C ALA A 89 -10.26 11.63 -2.47
N GLY A 90 -8.94 11.53 -2.73
CA GLY A 90 -7.91 12.30 -2.05
C GLY A 90 -7.31 11.63 -0.81
N VAL A 91 -7.57 10.34 -0.59
CA VAL A 91 -7.06 9.58 0.57
C VAL A 91 -5.72 8.93 0.25
N ILE A 92 -4.79 8.92 1.20
CA ILE A 92 -3.58 8.09 1.16
C ILE A 92 -3.97 6.68 1.61
N VAL A 93 -3.92 5.71 0.71
CA VAL A 93 -4.28 4.32 0.99
C VAL A 93 -3.03 3.49 1.21
N ILE A 94 -2.95 2.79 2.32
CA ILE A 94 -1.90 1.82 2.59
C ILE A 94 -2.49 0.42 2.41
N SER A 95 -2.12 -0.27 1.33
CA SER A 95 -2.61 -1.61 1.00
C SER A 95 -1.56 -2.65 1.40
N ALA A 96 -1.81 -3.44 2.45
CA ALA A 96 -0.85 -4.38 3.03
C ALA A 96 -1.20 -5.84 2.67
N PHE A 97 -0.69 -6.31 1.53
CA PHE A 97 -0.94 -7.65 0.99
C PHE A 97 0.37 -8.36 0.62
N ILE A 98 0.37 -9.69 0.60
CA ILE A 98 1.53 -10.46 0.15
C ILE A 98 1.79 -10.15 -1.33
N SER A 99 0.74 -10.17 -2.17
CA SER A 99 0.79 -9.92 -3.62
C SER A 99 1.96 -10.66 -4.29
N PRO A 100 1.95 -12.01 -4.26
CA PRO A 100 3.16 -12.79 -4.54
C PRO A 100 3.60 -12.70 -6.00
N MET A 101 2.67 -12.55 -6.95
CA MET A 101 2.97 -12.58 -8.37
C MET A 101 3.18 -11.18 -8.95
N ARG A 102 4.16 -11.04 -9.84
CA ARG A 102 4.43 -9.77 -10.54
C ARG A 102 3.27 -9.33 -11.41
N GLU A 103 2.57 -10.29 -12.00
CA GLU A 103 1.41 -10.04 -12.84
C GLU A 103 0.27 -9.39 -12.05
N ASP A 104 -0.04 -9.91 -10.86
CA ASP A 104 -1.05 -9.34 -9.98
C ASP A 104 -0.73 -7.88 -9.63
N ARG A 105 0.53 -7.60 -9.27
CA ARG A 105 0.97 -6.23 -8.96
C ARG A 105 0.90 -5.30 -10.17
N ARG A 106 1.20 -5.81 -11.39
CA ARG A 106 1.03 -5.06 -12.64
C ARG A 106 -0.43 -4.78 -12.94
N MET A 107 -1.30 -5.76 -12.76
CA MET A 107 -2.75 -5.62 -12.93
C MET A 107 -3.29 -4.53 -11.99
N VAL A 108 -2.96 -4.58 -10.70
CA VAL A 108 -3.39 -3.55 -9.72
C VAL A 108 -2.86 -2.17 -10.11
N ARG A 109 -1.58 -2.06 -10.49
CA ARG A 109 -1.00 -0.79 -10.96
C ARG A 109 -1.77 -0.22 -12.15
N SER A 110 -2.23 -1.06 -13.08
CA SER A 110 -2.97 -0.61 -14.26
C SER A 110 -4.33 0.01 -13.97
N ILE A 111 -4.93 -0.28 -12.81
CA ILE A 111 -6.23 0.29 -12.39
C ILE A 111 -6.12 1.80 -12.11
N ALA A 112 -5.03 2.23 -11.48
CA ALA A 112 -4.80 3.63 -11.13
C ALA A 112 -3.30 3.98 -11.20
N PRO A 113 -2.67 3.99 -12.39
CA PRO A 113 -1.22 4.07 -12.54
C PRO A 113 -0.63 5.36 -11.97
N ASN A 114 -1.35 6.47 -12.03
CA ASN A 114 -0.90 7.78 -11.54
C ASN A 114 -0.95 7.92 -10.01
N TYR A 115 -1.61 6.98 -9.31
CA TYR A 115 -1.72 6.97 -7.85
C TYR A 115 -0.91 5.86 -7.21
N PHE A 116 -0.37 4.93 -7.99
CA PHE A 116 0.21 3.68 -7.49
C PHE A 116 1.70 3.80 -7.19
N HIS A 117 2.07 3.51 -5.94
CA HIS A 117 3.44 3.43 -5.44
C HIS A 117 3.72 2.01 -4.96
N ASN A 118 4.68 1.33 -5.59
CA ASN A 118 5.08 -0.04 -5.29
C ASN A 118 6.11 -0.06 -4.15
N ILE A 119 5.69 -0.44 -2.96
CA ILE A 119 6.53 -0.49 -1.76
C ILE A 119 6.89 -1.94 -1.45
N HIS A 120 8.16 -2.30 -1.55
CA HIS A 120 8.63 -3.63 -1.21
C HIS A 120 9.08 -3.70 0.25
N ILE A 121 8.34 -4.42 1.08
CA ILE A 121 8.72 -4.74 2.46
C ILE A 121 9.54 -6.02 2.42
N LYS A 122 10.85 -5.84 2.28
CA LYS A 122 11.81 -6.91 2.06
C LYS A 122 12.19 -7.59 3.36
N ALA A 123 12.14 -8.91 3.37
CA ALA A 123 12.77 -9.79 4.33
C ALA A 123 12.98 -11.15 3.67
N SER A 124 14.03 -11.86 4.04
CA SER A 124 14.26 -13.22 3.57
C SER A 124 13.20 -14.19 4.09
N LEU A 125 13.02 -15.29 3.39
CA LEU A 125 12.12 -16.36 3.84
C LEU A 125 12.52 -16.85 5.23
N GLU A 126 13.81 -17.03 5.47
CA GLU A 126 14.36 -17.47 6.74
C GLU A 126 14.00 -16.50 7.89
N ALA A 127 14.16 -15.21 7.68
CA ALA A 127 13.79 -14.20 8.67
C ALA A 127 12.28 -14.18 8.94
N CYS A 128 11.46 -14.31 7.90
CA CYS A 128 10.01 -14.38 8.03
C CYS A 128 9.56 -15.64 8.78
N GLU A 129 10.15 -16.78 8.45
CA GLU A 129 9.87 -18.06 9.10
C GLU A 129 10.30 -18.07 10.58
N LYS A 130 11.47 -17.48 10.89
CA LYS A 130 11.93 -17.31 12.28
C LYS A 130 11.00 -16.40 13.09
N ARG A 131 10.41 -15.38 12.48
CA ARG A 131 9.46 -14.48 13.14
C ARG A 131 8.12 -15.16 13.38
N ASP A 132 7.62 -15.87 12.43
CA ASP A 132 6.33 -16.63 12.35
C ASP A 132 5.23 -16.19 13.35
N VAL A 133 4.96 -14.91 13.41
CA VAL A 133 4.11 -14.25 14.42
C VAL A 133 2.70 -14.88 14.51
N LYS A 134 2.22 -15.47 13.41
CA LYS A 134 0.88 -16.10 13.30
C LYS A 134 0.93 -17.63 13.35
N GLY A 135 2.12 -18.26 13.46
CA GLY A 135 2.30 -19.71 13.40
C GLY A 135 1.99 -20.33 12.03
N LEU A 136 1.94 -19.50 10.98
CA LEU A 136 1.54 -19.95 9.63
C LEU A 136 2.64 -20.75 8.92
N TYR A 137 3.91 -20.40 9.16
CA TYR A 137 5.04 -21.15 8.58
C TYR A 137 5.14 -22.55 9.16
N ALA A 138 4.99 -22.70 10.48
CA ALA A 138 4.97 -24.00 11.13
C ALA A 138 3.86 -24.89 10.55
N LYS A 139 2.66 -24.36 10.37
CA LYS A 139 1.54 -25.08 9.75
C LYS A 139 1.78 -25.41 8.28
N ALA A 140 2.36 -24.49 7.51
CA ALA A 140 2.69 -24.73 6.11
C ALA A 140 3.75 -25.84 5.97
N ARG A 141 4.79 -25.86 6.83
CA ARG A 141 5.80 -26.92 6.87
C ARG A 141 5.20 -28.28 7.28
N ALA A 142 4.21 -28.28 8.17
CA ALA A 142 3.46 -29.49 8.53
C ALA A 142 2.47 -29.96 7.44
N GLY A 143 2.33 -29.23 6.32
CA GLY A 143 1.40 -29.56 5.24
C GLY A 143 -0.06 -29.20 5.53
N GLU A 144 -0.34 -28.49 6.62
CA GLU A 144 -1.70 -28.09 7.03
C GLU A 144 -2.25 -26.94 6.19
N ILE A 145 -1.39 -26.13 5.58
CA ILE A 145 -1.77 -25.01 4.70
C ILE A 145 -1.21 -25.27 3.31
N PRO A 146 -2.06 -25.64 2.33
CA PRO A 146 -1.62 -25.80 0.95
C PRO A 146 -1.29 -24.46 0.31
N GLU A 147 -0.43 -24.48 -0.70
CA GLU A 147 -0.08 -23.30 -1.52
C GLU A 147 0.34 -22.06 -0.70
N PHE A 148 1.12 -22.28 0.35
CA PHE A 148 1.63 -21.18 1.17
C PHE A 148 2.81 -20.48 0.50
N THR A 149 2.67 -19.18 0.27
CA THR A 149 3.67 -18.35 -0.41
C THR A 149 5.03 -18.39 0.29
N GLY A 150 6.06 -18.75 -0.45
CA GLY A 150 7.43 -18.90 0.02
C GLY A 150 7.78 -20.33 0.49
N ILE A 151 6.80 -21.23 0.69
CA ILE A 151 7.02 -22.63 1.08
C ILE A 151 6.60 -23.56 -0.07
N SER A 152 5.31 -23.64 -0.37
CA SER A 152 4.75 -24.51 -1.41
C SER A 152 4.20 -23.74 -2.61
N ALA A 153 4.14 -22.40 -2.54
CA ALA A 153 3.81 -21.52 -3.64
C ALA A 153 4.89 -20.44 -3.83
N PRO A 154 5.10 -19.96 -5.07
CA PRO A 154 6.15 -19.00 -5.38
C PRO A 154 5.90 -17.63 -4.79
N TYR A 155 6.98 -16.88 -4.56
CA TYR A 155 7.00 -15.44 -4.37
C TYR A 155 7.96 -14.80 -5.37
N GLU A 156 7.45 -13.91 -6.19
CA GLU A 156 8.23 -13.15 -7.15
C GLU A 156 8.52 -11.76 -6.59
N GLU A 157 9.77 -11.48 -6.25
CA GLU A 157 10.15 -10.15 -5.80
C GLU A 157 9.77 -9.06 -6.83
N PRO A 158 9.32 -7.89 -6.37
CA PRO A 158 9.04 -6.77 -7.27
C PRO A 158 10.26 -6.38 -8.10
N GLN A 159 10.03 -6.19 -9.40
CA GLN A 159 11.00 -5.54 -10.28
C GLN A 159 10.76 -4.03 -10.22
N ASN A 160 11.81 -3.24 -9.98
CA ASN A 160 11.74 -1.78 -9.92
C ASN A 160 10.63 -1.25 -8.96
N PRO A 161 10.66 -1.62 -7.66
CA PRO A 161 9.80 -0.99 -6.68
C PRO A 161 10.19 0.48 -6.52
N ASP A 162 9.21 1.32 -6.18
CA ASP A 162 9.45 2.74 -5.94
C ASP A 162 10.28 2.96 -4.66
N ILE A 163 10.13 2.06 -3.69
CA ILE A 163 10.96 2.01 -2.48
C ILE A 163 11.11 0.56 -1.97
N VAL A 164 12.28 0.23 -1.44
CA VAL A 164 12.55 -1.03 -0.76
C VAL A 164 12.87 -0.76 0.70
N LEU A 165 12.15 -1.43 1.61
CA LEU A 165 12.37 -1.36 3.05
C LEU A 165 12.86 -2.73 3.55
N ASP A 166 14.13 -2.82 3.84
CA ASP A 166 14.77 -4.05 4.35
C ASP A 166 14.56 -4.15 5.87
N THR A 167 13.57 -4.94 6.27
CA THR A 167 13.17 -5.10 7.66
C THR A 167 14.06 -6.07 8.46
N GLU A 168 15.08 -6.64 7.86
CA GLU A 168 16.12 -7.36 8.57
C GLU A 168 17.18 -6.41 9.13
N ASN A 169 17.46 -5.33 8.39
CA ASN A 169 18.50 -4.36 8.72
C ASN A 169 17.94 -3.02 9.26
N LEU A 170 16.64 -2.75 9.10
CA LEU A 170 16.00 -1.52 9.53
C LEU A 170 14.98 -1.79 10.64
N SER A 171 14.95 -0.93 11.64
CA SER A 171 13.86 -0.91 12.62
C SER A 171 12.55 -0.46 11.97
N VAL A 172 11.41 -0.78 12.59
CA VAL A 172 10.10 -0.32 12.13
C VAL A 172 10.04 1.21 12.04
N GLN A 173 10.64 1.91 13.00
CA GLN A 173 10.72 3.36 13.03
C GLN A 173 11.53 3.90 11.83
N ALA A 174 12.68 3.29 11.55
CA ALA A 174 13.50 3.70 10.42
C ALA A 174 12.78 3.48 9.07
N CYS A 175 12.05 2.37 8.91
CA CYS A 175 11.21 2.13 7.74
C CYS A 175 10.13 3.20 7.59
N VAL A 176 9.44 3.56 8.67
CA VAL A 176 8.40 4.59 8.65
C VAL A 176 8.97 5.97 8.36
N GLU A 177 10.14 6.34 8.90
CA GLU A 177 10.80 7.62 8.56
C GLU A 177 11.18 7.70 7.06
N GLN A 178 11.63 6.60 6.46
CA GLN A 178 11.87 6.57 5.01
C GLN A 178 10.58 6.76 4.22
N LEU A 179 9.49 6.10 4.64
CA LEU A 179 8.17 6.27 3.99
C LEU A 179 7.62 7.68 4.14
N LEU A 180 7.78 8.32 5.31
CA LEU A 180 7.33 9.69 5.52
C LEU A 180 8.06 10.68 4.61
N LYS A 181 9.36 10.52 4.43
CA LYS A 181 10.14 11.33 3.47
C LYS A 181 9.68 11.10 2.03
N TYR A 182 9.44 9.85 1.65
CA TYR A 182 8.93 9.51 0.33
C TYR A 182 7.55 10.12 0.08
N ILE A 183 6.63 10.01 1.05
CA ILE A 183 5.28 10.58 0.97
C ILE A 183 5.33 12.11 0.89
N ASP A 184 6.22 12.75 1.65
CA ASP A 184 6.37 14.22 1.59
C ASP A 184 6.69 14.67 0.17
N VAL A 185 7.66 14.04 -0.48
CA VAL A 185 8.06 14.36 -1.87
C VAL A 185 6.98 14.00 -2.89
N GLN A 186 6.34 12.82 -2.77
CA GLN A 186 5.46 12.30 -3.80
C GLN A 186 4.01 12.78 -3.68
N LEU A 187 3.53 13.05 -2.46
CA LEU A 187 2.12 13.34 -2.20
C LEU A 187 1.87 14.69 -1.54
N VAL A 188 2.81 15.23 -0.77
CA VAL A 188 2.61 16.48 -0.02
C VAL A 188 3.15 17.68 -0.80
N GLU A 189 4.40 17.63 -1.29
CA GLU A 189 4.98 18.70 -2.10
C GLU A 189 4.13 19.07 -3.34
N PRO A 190 3.56 18.10 -4.10
CA PRO A 190 2.69 18.45 -5.22
C PRO A 190 1.46 19.28 -4.82
N ALA A 191 0.85 18.99 -3.66
CA ALA A 191 -0.29 19.78 -3.17
C ALA A 191 0.12 21.18 -2.73
N ARG A 192 1.29 21.35 -2.09
CA ARG A 192 1.87 22.66 -1.74
C ARG A 192 2.15 23.52 -2.97
N ASN A 193 2.64 22.90 -4.05
CA ASN A 193 2.91 23.62 -5.30
C ASN A 193 1.62 24.16 -5.94
N LEU A 194 0.52 23.40 -5.90
CA LEU A 194 -0.80 23.87 -6.33
C LEU A 194 -1.28 25.07 -5.52
N GLU A 195 -1.02 25.12 -4.21
CA GLU A 195 -1.38 26.25 -3.34
C GLU A 195 -0.61 27.51 -3.73
N ILE A 196 0.68 27.40 -4.03
CA ILE A 196 1.53 28.51 -4.46
C ILE A 196 1.05 29.07 -5.82
N GLU A 197 0.75 28.22 -6.79
CA GLU A 197 0.24 28.61 -8.10
C GLU A 197 -1.11 29.35 -7.98
N SER A 198 -2.03 28.83 -7.19
CA SER A 198 -3.34 29.44 -6.96
C SER A 198 -3.26 30.83 -6.31
N THR A 199 -2.28 31.07 -5.45
CA THR A 199 -2.07 32.38 -4.80
C THR A 199 -1.43 33.40 -5.72
N GLN A 200 -0.62 32.98 -6.70
CA GLN A 200 0.02 33.88 -7.68
C GLN A 200 -0.99 34.41 -8.72
N ASP A 201 -1.95 33.60 -9.13
CA ASP A 201 -3.00 34.03 -10.07
C ASP A 201 -3.90 35.13 -9.50
N TYR A 202 -4.09 35.20 -8.18
CA TYR A 202 -4.83 36.28 -7.51
C TYR A 202 -4.03 37.57 -7.31
N SER A 203 -2.69 37.53 -7.37
CA SER A 203 -1.83 38.72 -7.17
C SER A 203 -1.47 39.45 -8.45
N GLY A 204 -1.77 38.89 -9.62
CA GLY A 204 -1.50 39.48 -10.93
C GLY A 204 -2.63 40.34 -11.53
N GLY A 205 -3.71 40.56 -10.81
CA GLY A 205 -4.91 41.28 -11.28
C GLY A 205 -5.19 42.55 -10.48
N ILE A 206 -4.24 43.53 -10.48
CA ILE A 206 -4.51 44.94 -10.10
C ILE A 206 -3.94 45.83 -11.19
#